data_59edd1edf9712535d624704968c1c414
#
_entry.id   59edd1edf9712535d624704968c1c414
#
_cell.length_a   1.000
_cell.length_b   1.000
_cell.length_c   1.000
_cell.angle_alpha   90.00
_cell.angle_beta   90.00
_cell.angle_gamma   90.00
#
_symmetry.space_group_name_H-M   'P 1'
#
loop_
_entity.id
_entity.type
_entity.pdbx_description
1 polymer ?
#
loop_
_entity_poly.entity_id
_entity_poly.type
_entity_poly.pdbx_seq_one_letter_code
_entity_poly.pdbx_strand_id
1 'polypeptide(L)'
;MEADFTKPDARTVCVLLATGAYDALSEPLRAFVDGLRGLHRFAPPPGARATGLFEEKTQQQPLLTEHPLVRVHPETGRKSLLISPSFLFAIDGLAPRESQALLELLFEHSIRPEFTVRFKWEPGSVAFWDNRATAHLAPQDVFATAFDRQLYRVTLGGDAAVGADGRESVALSGNPVALAQALRDN
;
A
#
# COMPACT_ATOMS: atom_id res chain seq x y z
N MET A 1 -14.44 13.69 20.70
CA MET A 1 -13.13 14.38 20.52
C MET A 1 -12.88 14.39 19.02
N GLU A 2 -13.18 15.51 18.37
CA GLU A 2 -12.94 15.66 16.94
C GLU A 2 -11.42 15.69 16.71
N ALA A 3 -10.92 14.77 15.87
CA ALA A 3 -9.54 14.77 15.47
C ALA A 3 -9.32 15.96 14.52
N ASP A 4 -8.60 16.97 14.98
CA ASP A 4 -8.18 18.10 14.15
C ASP A 4 -7.08 17.60 13.19
N PHE A 5 -7.47 17.21 11.97
CA PHE A 5 -6.56 16.72 10.94
C PHE A 5 -5.67 17.82 10.33
N THR A 6 -5.85 19.08 10.74
CA THR A 6 -5.14 20.23 10.16
C THR A 6 -3.81 20.52 10.84
N LYS A 7 -3.59 20.00 12.05
CA LYS A 7 -2.35 20.26 12.80
C LYS A 7 -1.30 19.17 12.57
N PRO A 8 -0.06 19.56 12.23
CA PRO A 8 1.05 18.62 12.16
C PRO A 8 1.25 17.98 13.53
N ASP A 9 1.19 16.65 13.60
CA ASP A 9 1.62 15.89 14.78
C ASP A 9 2.53 14.74 14.35
N ALA A 10 3.82 14.93 14.48
CA ALA A 10 4.87 13.98 14.12
C ALA A 10 4.72 12.61 14.80
N ARG A 11 3.85 12.50 15.80
CA ARG A 11 3.59 11.28 16.57
C ARG A 11 2.39 10.49 16.03
N THR A 12 2.08 10.61 14.76
CA THR A 12 0.91 9.93 14.20
C THR A 12 1.26 8.94 13.08
N VAL A 13 0.34 8.01 12.80
CA VAL A 13 0.27 7.22 11.58
C VAL A 13 -1.16 7.33 11.05
N CYS A 14 -1.29 7.50 9.74
CA CYS A 14 -2.59 7.42 9.09
C CYS A 14 -2.81 6.01 8.57
N VAL A 15 -3.94 5.41 8.92
CA VAL A 15 -4.38 4.10 8.42
C VAL A 15 -5.63 4.31 7.60
N LEU A 16 -5.62 3.81 6.37
CA LEU A 16 -6.70 3.88 5.42
C LEU A 16 -7.42 2.52 5.38
N LEU A 17 -8.73 2.54 5.49
CA LEU A 17 -9.59 1.36 5.39
C LEU A 17 -9.89 1.05 3.92
N ALA A 18 -9.04 0.25 3.28
CA ALA A 18 -9.16 -0.07 1.84
C ALA A 18 -10.44 -0.85 1.50
N THR A 19 -10.97 -1.64 2.44
CA THR A 19 -12.29 -2.28 2.31
C THR A 19 -13.42 -1.27 2.32
N GLY A 20 -13.41 -0.30 3.23
CA GLY A 20 -14.42 0.76 3.28
C GLY A 20 -14.41 1.64 2.03
N ALA A 21 -13.21 1.96 1.52
CA ALA A 21 -13.07 2.69 0.27
C ALA A 21 -13.64 1.91 -0.93
N TYR A 22 -13.41 0.59 -1.01
CA TYR A 22 -14.01 -0.25 -2.05
C TYR A 22 -15.55 -0.30 -1.92
N ASP A 23 -16.08 -0.55 -0.73
CA ASP A 23 -17.51 -0.68 -0.48
C ASP A 23 -18.30 0.60 -0.85
N ALA A 24 -17.66 1.77 -0.72
CA ALA A 24 -18.24 3.08 -1.03
C ALA A 24 -18.16 3.49 -2.51
N LEU A 25 -17.50 2.71 -3.37
CA LEU A 25 -17.57 2.93 -4.81
C LEU A 25 -18.98 2.63 -5.34
N SER A 26 -19.40 3.30 -6.40
CA SER A 26 -20.64 2.95 -7.11
C SER A 26 -20.58 1.52 -7.67
N GLU A 27 -21.74 0.87 -7.79
CA GLU A 27 -21.80 -0.50 -8.33
C GLU A 27 -21.14 -0.64 -9.72
N PRO A 28 -21.38 0.26 -10.70
CA PRO A 28 -20.72 0.18 -11.98
C PRO A 28 -19.18 0.30 -11.89
N LEU A 29 -18.69 1.17 -10.99
CA LEU A 29 -17.25 1.33 -10.81
C LEU A 29 -16.64 0.11 -10.10
N ARG A 30 -17.31 -0.47 -9.11
CA ARG A 30 -16.87 -1.74 -8.50
C ARG A 30 -16.77 -2.86 -9.52
N ALA A 31 -17.82 -3.04 -10.33
CA ALA A 31 -17.82 -4.04 -11.38
C ALA A 31 -16.69 -3.85 -12.39
N PHE A 32 -16.36 -2.60 -12.71
CA PHE A 32 -15.27 -2.28 -13.62
C PHE A 32 -13.90 -2.59 -13.00
N VAL A 33 -13.63 -2.13 -11.78
CA VAL A 33 -12.31 -2.30 -11.15
C VAL A 33 -12.03 -3.72 -10.69
N ASP A 34 -13.06 -4.55 -10.45
CA ASP A 34 -12.92 -5.94 -10.02
C ASP A 34 -12.10 -6.80 -11.00
N GLY A 35 -12.17 -6.50 -12.29
CA GLY A 35 -11.43 -7.22 -13.33
C GLY A 35 -10.05 -6.63 -13.67
N LEU A 36 -9.68 -5.48 -13.09
CA LEU A 36 -8.47 -4.79 -13.45
C LEU A 36 -7.24 -5.28 -12.68
N ARG A 37 -6.09 -5.16 -13.33
CA ARG A 37 -4.78 -5.52 -12.79
C ARG A 37 -3.90 -4.27 -12.73
N GLY A 38 -3.19 -4.10 -11.62
CA GLY A 38 -2.28 -2.98 -11.43
C GLY A 38 -0.82 -3.40 -11.51
N LEU A 39 -0.01 -2.62 -12.20
CA LEU A 39 1.43 -2.83 -12.31
C LEU A 39 2.12 -2.07 -11.17
N HIS A 40 2.71 -2.83 -10.25
CA HIS A 40 3.42 -2.31 -9.09
C HIS A 40 4.92 -2.46 -9.29
N ARG A 41 5.65 -1.41 -9.00
CA ARG A 41 7.11 -1.39 -9.04
C ARG A 41 7.67 -1.02 -7.67
N PHE A 42 8.53 -1.85 -7.13
CA PHE A 42 9.37 -1.51 -6.01
C PHE A 42 10.79 -1.28 -6.49
N ALA A 43 11.21 -0.03 -6.41
CA ALA A 43 12.58 0.40 -6.63
C ALA A 43 12.84 1.58 -5.70
N PRO A 44 14.02 1.67 -5.09
CA PRO A 44 14.40 2.88 -4.36
C PRO A 44 14.36 4.10 -5.29
N PRO A 45 14.06 5.29 -4.78
CA PRO A 45 14.13 6.52 -5.58
C PRO A 45 15.53 6.68 -6.23
N PRO A 46 15.62 7.24 -7.43
CA PRO A 46 16.90 7.53 -8.06
C PRO A 46 17.79 8.36 -7.15
N GLY A 47 19.04 7.92 -6.95
CA GLY A 47 20.01 8.59 -6.08
C GLY A 47 19.82 8.34 -4.58
N ALA A 48 18.83 7.57 -4.15
CA ALA A 48 18.70 7.15 -2.77
C ALA A 48 19.88 6.27 -2.37
N ARG A 49 20.44 6.51 -1.17
CA ARG A 49 21.46 5.63 -0.60
C ARG A 49 20.77 4.38 -0.07
N ALA A 50 21.20 3.21 -0.54
CA ALA A 50 20.73 1.96 0.02
C ALA A 50 21.12 1.84 1.50
N THR A 51 20.17 1.47 2.34
CA THR A 51 20.38 1.30 3.78
C THR A 51 20.54 -0.17 4.17
N GLY A 52 20.45 -1.09 3.19
CA GLY A 52 20.65 -2.52 3.39
C GLY A 52 20.62 -3.33 2.10
N LEU A 53 20.97 -4.61 2.22
CA LEU A 53 21.10 -5.55 1.10
C LEU A 53 19.83 -5.68 0.24
N PHE A 54 18.66 -5.53 0.84
CA PHE A 54 17.39 -5.58 0.10
C PHE A 54 17.27 -4.40 -0.87
N GLU A 55 17.59 -3.20 -0.40
CA GLU A 55 17.58 -1.98 -1.22
C GLU A 55 18.67 -2.01 -2.28
N GLU A 56 19.88 -2.48 -1.95
CA GLU A 56 20.97 -2.64 -2.94
C GLU A 56 20.55 -3.58 -4.08
N LYS A 57 19.97 -4.74 -3.76
CA LYS A 57 19.50 -5.69 -4.77
C LYS A 57 18.35 -5.13 -5.61
N THR A 58 17.42 -4.39 -5.00
CA THR A 58 16.29 -3.79 -5.72
C THR A 58 16.67 -2.56 -6.54
N GLN A 59 17.78 -1.88 -6.19
CA GLN A 59 18.38 -0.86 -7.08
C GLN A 59 18.93 -1.48 -8.37
N GLN A 60 19.56 -2.65 -8.26
CA GLN A 60 20.11 -3.37 -9.41
C GLN A 60 19.03 -4.03 -10.26
N GLN A 61 18.01 -4.59 -9.61
CA GLN A 61 16.89 -5.25 -10.25
C GLN A 61 15.58 -4.87 -9.57
N PRO A 62 14.85 -3.86 -10.08
CA PRO A 62 13.55 -3.49 -9.57
C PRO A 62 12.57 -4.67 -9.56
N LEU A 63 11.81 -4.79 -8.48
CA LEU A 63 10.72 -5.76 -8.43
C LEU A 63 9.52 -5.18 -9.17
N LEU A 64 9.02 -5.93 -10.15
CA LEU A 64 7.82 -5.61 -10.89
C LEU A 64 6.81 -6.74 -10.69
N THR A 65 5.63 -6.39 -10.23
CA THR A 65 4.56 -7.34 -9.95
C THR A 65 3.24 -6.82 -10.50
N GLU A 66 2.50 -7.70 -11.14
CA GLU A 66 1.10 -7.49 -11.47
C GLU A 66 0.24 -7.97 -10.31
N HIS A 67 -0.49 -7.07 -9.69
CA HIS A 67 -1.45 -7.36 -8.62
C HIS A 67 -2.88 -7.15 -9.11
N PRO A 68 -3.88 -7.85 -8.54
CA PRO A 68 -5.27 -7.42 -8.73
C PRO A 68 -5.46 -6.01 -8.17
N LEU A 69 -6.23 -5.17 -8.86
CA LEU A 69 -6.57 -3.83 -8.35
C LEU A 69 -7.54 -3.93 -7.16
N VAL A 70 -8.36 -4.97 -7.14
CA VAL A 70 -9.24 -5.35 -6.04
C VAL A 70 -8.84 -6.72 -5.52
N ARG A 71 -8.39 -6.75 -4.28
CA ARG A 71 -8.02 -7.97 -3.58
C ARG A 71 -9.18 -8.54 -2.80
N VAL A 72 -9.31 -9.87 -2.76
CA VAL A 72 -10.20 -10.60 -1.84
C VAL A 72 -9.42 -11.00 -0.60
N HIS A 73 -9.94 -10.67 0.56
CA HIS A 73 -9.33 -11.05 1.84
C HIS A 73 -9.52 -12.55 2.08
N PRO A 74 -8.47 -13.35 2.32
CA PRO A 74 -8.56 -14.81 2.33
C PRO A 74 -9.43 -15.37 3.48
N GLU A 75 -9.51 -14.68 4.61
CA GLU A 75 -10.27 -15.14 5.77
C GLU A 75 -11.71 -14.62 5.80
N THR A 76 -11.93 -13.37 5.35
CA THR A 76 -13.23 -12.72 5.49
C THR A 76 -14.03 -12.69 4.19
N GLY A 77 -13.39 -12.95 3.04
CA GLY A 77 -13.97 -12.80 1.72
C GLY A 77 -14.29 -11.36 1.30
N ARG A 78 -13.99 -10.37 2.14
CA ARG A 78 -14.23 -8.96 1.82
C ARG A 78 -13.26 -8.47 0.75
N LYS A 79 -13.75 -7.61 -0.12
CA LYS A 79 -12.94 -6.96 -1.16
C LYS A 79 -12.30 -5.68 -0.63
N SER A 80 -11.10 -5.39 -1.09
CA SER A 80 -10.36 -4.16 -0.76
C SER A 80 -9.59 -3.65 -1.98
N LEU A 81 -9.43 -2.33 -2.08
CA LEU A 81 -8.58 -1.72 -3.10
C LEU A 81 -7.11 -1.98 -2.75
N LEU A 82 -6.39 -2.65 -3.65
CA LEU A 82 -4.94 -2.86 -3.52
C LEU A 82 -4.20 -1.78 -4.29
N ILE A 83 -4.24 -0.58 -3.78
CA ILE A 83 -3.66 0.61 -4.40
C ILE A 83 -2.65 1.26 -3.46
N SER A 84 -1.53 1.70 -4.03
CA SER A 84 -0.50 2.45 -3.31
C SER A 84 0.15 3.44 -4.26
N PRO A 85 0.05 4.75 -4.01
CA PRO A 85 0.70 5.77 -4.86
C PRO A 85 2.22 5.59 -4.98
N SER A 86 2.84 4.94 -4.00
CA SER A 86 4.29 4.71 -4.00
C SER A 86 4.75 3.58 -4.92
N PHE A 87 3.86 2.64 -5.25
CA PHE A 87 4.24 1.43 -5.98
C PHE A 87 3.43 1.21 -7.25
N LEU A 88 2.13 1.48 -7.22
CA LEU A 88 1.22 1.30 -8.35
C LEU A 88 1.38 2.45 -9.35
N PHE A 89 1.88 2.16 -10.52
CA PHE A 89 2.18 3.19 -11.52
C PHE A 89 1.34 3.10 -12.81
N ALA A 90 0.71 1.96 -13.06
CA ALA A 90 -0.16 1.76 -14.22
C ALA A 90 -1.21 0.67 -13.98
N ILE A 91 -2.27 0.71 -14.76
CA ILE A 91 -3.27 -0.36 -14.85
C ILE A 91 -3.04 -1.08 -16.17
N ASP A 92 -2.88 -2.40 -16.10
CA ASP A 92 -2.64 -3.23 -17.26
C ASP A 92 -3.82 -3.18 -18.23
N GLY A 93 -3.51 -3.13 -19.52
CA GLY A 93 -4.51 -3.09 -20.60
C GLY A 93 -5.16 -1.73 -20.84
N LEU A 94 -4.95 -0.72 -20.00
CA LEU A 94 -5.45 0.63 -20.24
C LEU A 94 -4.41 1.52 -20.92
N ALA A 95 -4.88 2.44 -21.77
CA ALA A 95 -4.01 3.49 -22.32
C ALA A 95 -3.44 4.36 -21.17
N PRO A 96 -2.23 4.94 -21.32
CA PRO A 96 -1.58 5.66 -20.22
C PRO A 96 -2.44 6.75 -19.56
N ARG A 97 -3.19 7.52 -20.35
CA ARG A 97 -4.06 8.57 -19.83
C ARG A 97 -5.29 8.03 -19.10
N GLU A 98 -5.85 6.92 -19.58
CA GLU A 98 -6.99 6.26 -18.94
C GLU A 98 -6.55 5.68 -17.58
N SER A 99 -5.41 4.98 -17.58
CA SER A 99 -4.81 4.44 -16.37
C SER A 99 -4.56 5.54 -15.34
N GLN A 100 -3.93 6.64 -15.74
CA GLN A 100 -3.66 7.77 -14.85
C GLN A 100 -4.96 8.36 -14.29
N ALA A 101 -5.96 8.63 -15.11
CA ALA A 101 -7.22 9.24 -14.67
C ALA A 101 -7.97 8.34 -13.67
N LEU A 102 -7.96 7.01 -13.90
CA LEU A 102 -8.60 6.08 -12.99
C LEU A 102 -7.83 5.95 -11.67
N LEU A 103 -6.50 5.92 -11.71
CA LEU A 103 -5.69 5.89 -10.50
C LEU A 103 -5.86 7.16 -9.66
N GLU A 104 -5.87 8.33 -10.26
CA GLU A 104 -6.12 9.61 -9.59
C GLU A 104 -7.49 9.58 -8.87
N LEU A 105 -8.54 9.17 -9.56
CA LEU A 105 -9.88 9.03 -8.98
C LEU A 105 -9.88 8.08 -7.78
N LEU A 106 -9.27 6.90 -7.90
CA LEU A 106 -9.24 5.90 -6.82
C LEU A 106 -8.40 6.37 -5.64
N PHE A 107 -7.27 7.05 -5.87
CA PHE A 107 -6.46 7.61 -4.79
C PHE A 107 -7.20 8.71 -4.04
N GLU A 108 -7.79 9.67 -4.74
CA GLU A 108 -8.58 10.75 -4.12
C GLU A 108 -9.77 10.20 -3.34
N HIS A 109 -10.49 9.22 -3.91
CA HIS A 109 -11.58 8.56 -3.23
C HIS A 109 -11.13 7.86 -1.95
N SER A 110 -9.99 7.18 -1.98
CA SER A 110 -9.52 6.35 -0.87
C SER A 110 -9.00 7.14 0.33
N ILE A 111 -8.48 8.36 0.12
CA ILE A 111 -7.94 9.20 1.21
C ILE A 111 -8.99 10.06 1.90
N ARG A 112 -10.26 9.88 1.59
CA ARG A 112 -11.34 10.64 2.22
C ARG A 112 -11.38 10.38 3.72
N PRO A 113 -11.76 11.39 4.54
CA PRO A 113 -11.79 11.27 6.00
C PRO A 113 -12.62 10.08 6.51
N GLU A 114 -13.68 9.68 5.79
CA GLU A 114 -14.57 8.58 6.15
C GLU A 114 -13.85 7.22 6.18
N PHE A 115 -12.73 7.08 5.45
CA PHE A 115 -11.95 5.86 5.36
C PHE A 115 -10.60 5.95 6.09
N THR A 116 -10.31 7.08 6.73
CA THR A 116 -8.98 7.35 7.29
C THR A 116 -9.05 7.45 8.80
N VAL A 117 -8.16 6.75 9.48
CA VAL A 117 -7.95 6.88 10.93
C VAL A 117 -6.54 7.40 11.17
N ARG A 118 -6.43 8.46 11.96
CA ARG A 118 -5.15 8.98 12.41
C ARG A 118 -4.90 8.51 13.84
N PHE A 119 -3.91 7.62 14.00
CA PHE A 119 -3.52 7.09 15.30
C PHE A 119 -2.34 7.89 15.85
N LYS A 120 -2.46 8.36 17.08
CA LYS A 120 -1.41 9.09 17.79
C LYS A 120 -0.62 8.13 18.67
N TRP A 121 0.70 8.14 18.49
CA TRP A 121 1.61 7.33 19.28
C TRP A 121 1.91 7.97 20.63
N GLU A 122 1.92 7.14 21.67
CA GLU A 122 2.43 7.46 23.01
C GLU A 122 3.48 6.41 23.41
N PRO A 123 4.38 6.70 24.36
CA PRO A 123 5.31 5.70 24.86
C PRO A 123 4.58 4.44 25.32
N GLY A 124 4.98 3.26 24.84
CA GLY A 124 4.32 1.99 25.12
C GLY A 124 3.12 1.65 24.22
N SER A 125 2.71 2.55 23.31
CA SER A 125 1.66 2.22 22.34
C SER A 125 2.07 1.08 21.41
N VAL A 126 1.14 0.14 21.18
CA VAL A 126 1.26 -0.93 20.18
C VAL A 126 0.06 -0.83 19.25
N ALA A 127 0.29 -0.82 17.94
CA ALA A 127 -0.75 -0.80 16.93
C ALA A 127 -0.63 -2.04 16.04
N PHE A 128 -1.77 -2.68 15.78
CA PHE A 128 -1.89 -3.81 14.86
C PHE A 128 -2.83 -3.42 13.73
N TRP A 129 -2.43 -3.70 12.50
CA TRP A 129 -3.30 -3.56 11.34
C TRP A 129 -3.04 -4.65 10.32
N ASP A 130 -4.06 -5.00 9.57
CA ASP A 130 -3.98 -5.98 8.51
C ASP A 130 -3.69 -5.28 7.17
N ASN A 131 -2.51 -5.48 6.61
CA ASN A 131 -2.12 -4.93 5.31
C ASN A 131 -2.95 -5.49 4.13
N ARG A 132 -3.74 -6.55 4.38
CA ARG A 132 -4.63 -7.12 3.37
C ARG A 132 -5.93 -6.34 3.21
N ALA A 133 -6.29 -5.54 4.22
CA ALA A 133 -7.52 -4.76 4.29
C ALA A 133 -7.29 -3.26 4.45
N THR A 134 -6.05 -2.85 4.72
CA THR A 134 -5.67 -1.46 5.02
C THR A 134 -4.41 -1.04 4.29
N ALA A 135 -4.27 0.25 4.08
CA ALA A 135 -2.99 0.88 3.75
C ALA A 135 -2.60 1.85 4.88
N HIS A 136 -1.32 2.18 4.98
CA HIS A 136 -0.85 3.11 6.01
C HIS A 136 0.21 4.05 5.47
N LEU A 137 0.27 5.24 6.06
CA LEU A 137 1.22 6.28 5.72
C LEU A 137 1.80 6.90 7.00
N ALA A 138 3.13 7.04 7.05
CA ALA A 138 3.76 7.93 8.00
C ALA A 138 3.64 9.37 7.47
N PRO A 139 2.92 10.27 8.18
CA PRO A 139 2.80 11.65 7.73
C PRO A 139 4.17 12.33 7.65
N GLN A 140 4.38 13.14 6.61
CA GLN A 140 5.67 13.82 6.36
C GLN A 140 5.96 14.96 7.34
N ASP A 141 4.99 15.37 8.12
CA ASP A 141 5.13 16.38 9.17
C ASP A 141 6.18 16.03 10.23
N VAL A 142 6.56 14.76 10.35
CA VAL A 142 7.69 14.30 11.18
C VAL A 142 9.00 15.00 10.83
N PHE A 143 9.23 15.30 9.56
CA PHE A 143 10.48 15.94 9.09
C PHE A 143 10.56 17.43 9.44
N ALA A 144 9.43 18.05 9.81
CA ALA A 144 9.36 19.44 10.23
C ALA A 144 9.55 19.62 11.75
N THR A 145 9.78 18.54 12.49
CA THR A 145 9.93 18.57 13.95
C THR A 145 11.35 18.27 14.39
N ALA A 146 11.75 18.85 15.53
CA ALA A 146 13.06 18.60 16.16
C ALA A 146 13.05 17.34 17.07
N PHE A 147 12.01 16.49 16.99
CA PHE A 147 11.91 15.31 17.83
C PHE A 147 12.47 14.08 17.13
N ASP A 148 13.27 13.31 17.85
CA ASP A 148 13.64 11.97 17.45
C ASP A 148 12.41 11.06 17.57
N ARG A 149 12.07 10.38 16.48
CA ARG A 149 11.00 9.40 16.42
C ARG A 149 11.58 8.04 16.11
N GLN A 150 11.50 7.13 17.08
CA GLN A 150 11.88 5.74 16.90
C GLN A 150 10.68 4.83 17.07
N LEU A 151 10.37 4.05 16.03
CA LEU A 151 9.33 3.03 16.03
C LEU A 151 9.93 1.69 15.64
N TYR A 152 9.47 0.63 16.28
CA TYR A 152 9.81 -0.73 15.91
C TYR A 152 8.64 -1.33 15.13
N ARG A 153 8.94 -2.05 14.05
CA ARG A 153 7.94 -2.72 13.23
C ARG A 153 8.30 -4.17 13.00
N VAL A 154 7.33 -5.03 13.18
CA VAL A 154 7.38 -6.43 12.72
C VAL A 154 6.31 -6.60 11.67
N THR A 155 6.66 -7.19 10.53
CA THR A 155 5.72 -7.51 9.45
C THR A 155 5.69 -9.02 9.29
N LEU A 156 4.50 -9.60 9.40
CA LEU A 156 4.29 -11.01 9.12
C LEU A 156 4.11 -11.18 7.61
N GLY A 157 4.75 -12.21 7.05
CA GLY A 157 4.50 -12.62 5.67
C GLY A 157 3.07 -13.15 5.54
N GLY A 158 2.44 -12.88 4.41
CA GLY A 158 1.08 -13.34 4.10
C GLY A 158 1.04 -14.02 2.74
N ASP A 159 -0.18 -14.32 2.31
CA ASP A 159 -0.47 -14.98 1.04
C ASP A 159 -0.31 -14.00 -0.14
N ALA A 160 -0.10 -14.55 -1.35
CA ALA A 160 -0.23 -13.79 -2.57
C ALA A 160 -1.63 -13.17 -2.66
N ALA A 161 -1.72 -11.95 -3.17
CA ALA A 161 -3.03 -11.31 -3.32
C ALA A 161 -3.82 -12.01 -4.43
N VAL A 162 -5.05 -12.42 -4.11
CA VAL A 162 -6.01 -13.01 -5.04
C VAL A 162 -7.06 -11.95 -5.40
N GLY A 163 -7.33 -11.80 -6.68
CA GLY A 163 -8.32 -10.84 -7.20
C GLY A 163 -9.75 -11.33 -7.10
N ALA A 164 -10.69 -10.43 -7.39
CA ALA A 164 -12.12 -10.79 -7.52
C ALA A 164 -12.37 -11.76 -8.68
N ASP A 165 -11.46 -11.82 -9.64
CA ASP A 165 -11.41 -12.76 -10.76
C ASP A 165 -10.81 -14.14 -10.40
N GLY A 166 -10.40 -14.35 -9.15
CA GLY A 166 -9.78 -15.58 -8.65
C GLY A 166 -8.30 -15.77 -9.03
N ARG A 167 -7.69 -14.82 -9.75
CA ARG A 167 -6.28 -14.92 -10.14
C ARG A 167 -5.37 -14.30 -9.07
N GLU A 168 -4.24 -14.95 -8.83
CA GLU A 168 -3.21 -14.46 -7.93
C GLU A 168 -2.35 -13.35 -8.58
N SER A 169 -1.58 -12.68 -7.75
CA SER A 169 -0.51 -11.77 -8.17
C SER A 169 0.58 -12.52 -8.93
N VAL A 170 1.17 -11.85 -9.94
CA VAL A 170 2.20 -12.44 -10.81
C VAL A 170 3.46 -11.57 -10.76
N ALA A 171 4.59 -12.16 -10.38
CA ALA A 171 5.88 -11.49 -10.48
C ALA A 171 6.32 -11.41 -11.95
N LEU A 172 6.48 -10.19 -12.46
CA LEU A 172 6.92 -9.92 -13.83
C LEU A 172 8.44 -9.75 -13.92
N SER A 173 9.06 -9.20 -12.86
CA SER A 173 10.51 -9.07 -12.72
C SER A 173 10.91 -9.20 -11.26
N GLY A 174 11.97 -9.97 -11.01
CA GLY A 174 12.41 -10.32 -9.67
C GLY A 174 11.48 -11.31 -8.97
N ASN A 175 11.90 -11.79 -7.80
CA ASN A 175 11.07 -12.60 -6.93
C ASN A 175 11.17 -12.09 -5.50
N PRO A 176 10.19 -11.32 -5.02
CA PRO A 176 10.25 -10.73 -3.69
C PRO A 176 10.26 -11.76 -2.56
N VAL A 177 9.61 -12.92 -2.75
CA VAL A 177 9.59 -14.00 -1.74
C VAL A 177 10.96 -14.66 -1.64
N ALA A 178 11.54 -15.05 -2.77
CA ALA A 178 12.88 -15.65 -2.80
C ALA A 178 13.95 -14.67 -2.30
N LEU A 179 13.82 -13.38 -2.63
CA LEU A 179 14.71 -12.35 -2.12
C LEU A 179 14.62 -12.20 -0.60
N ALA A 180 13.42 -12.20 -0.04
CA ALA A 180 13.21 -12.11 1.40
C ALA A 180 13.71 -13.34 2.15
N GLN A 181 13.57 -14.54 1.57
CA GLN A 181 14.13 -15.78 2.11
C GLN A 181 15.66 -15.78 2.10
N ALA A 182 16.27 -15.45 0.96
CA ALA A 182 17.73 -15.38 0.84
C ALA A 182 18.39 -14.35 1.78
N LEU A 183 17.64 -13.35 2.24
CA LEU A 183 18.11 -12.36 3.22
C LEU A 183 17.99 -12.84 4.68
N ARG A 184 17.16 -13.85 4.96
CA ARG A 184 17.04 -14.47 6.29
C ARG A 184 18.08 -15.56 6.53
N ASP A 185 18.55 -16.18 5.44
CA ASP A 185 19.48 -17.30 5.47
C ASP A 185 20.96 -16.85 5.48
N ASN A 186 21.23 -15.53 5.42
CA ASN A 186 22.52 -14.87 5.56
C ASN A 186 22.60 -14.08 6.87
#